data_c2045406c88903f110f10453fd97b6ff
#
_entry.id   c2045406c88903f110f10453fd97b6ff
#
_cell.length_a   1.000
_cell.length_b   1.000
_cell.length_c   1.000
_cell.angle_alpha   90.00
_cell.angle_beta   90.00
_cell.angle_gamma   90.00
#
_symmetry.space_group_name_H-M   'P 1'
#
loop_
_entity.id
_entity.type
_entity.pdbx_description
1 polymer ?
#
loop_
_entity_poly.entity_id
_entity_poly.type
_entity_poly.pdbx_seq_one_letter_code
_entity_poly.pdbx_strand_id
1 'polypeptide(L)'
;MRTNAILTRRLLSFAVAAAWLVFTPQVSALNVQRLDPGESETLQAVLKALEPSITAKKQNGTANVLTWDELYEPLTPAHRIFLDAFRALKAETLGATSHYFGELSAAPDLVPVGPQQTVKDGASKPLDPQYLPRNVLNAYRRMMGAMQADLGKRLLVESGYRSPAYQLYLFLYYMPKHGYSVIETNKFVALPGHSEHGYPPRQAIDFINEAGINGEDHPEEFEALPEYRWLQGHAKAFGFYLSYPRDNPLHTSFEPWHWHYEGR
;
A
#
# COMPACT_ATOMS: atom_id res chain seq x y z
N MET A 1 54.25 68.63 -44.52
CA MET A 1 52.96 68.34 -43.97
C MET A 1 52.69 66.82 -44.13
N ARG A 2 52.80 66.06 -43.04
CA ARG A 2 52.62 64.60 -43.02
C ARG A 2 51.31 64.32 -42.27
N THR A 3 50.32 63.78 -42.97
CA THR A 3 49.02 63.36 -42.42
C THR A 3 49.13 61.88 -41.91
N ASN A 4 48.95 61.71 -40.61
CA ASN A 4 48.88 60.36 -39.96
C ASN A 4 47.44 59.86 -40.10
N ALA A 5 47.26 58.70 -40.78
CA ALA A 5 46.00 57.93 -40.77
C ALA A 5 46.02 56.93 -39.59
N ILE A 6 45.06 57.08 -38.67
CA ILE A 6 44.83 56.19 -37.55
C ILE A 6 43.92 55.04 -38.06
N LEU A 7 44.46 53.81 -38.06
CA LEU A 7 43.70 52.58 -38.40
C LEU A 7 43.05 52.08 -37.11
N THR A 8 41.73 52.21 -36.99
CA THR A 8 40.90 51.61 -35.91
C THR A 8 40.58 50.17 -36.24
N ARG A 9 41.20 49.21 -35.54
CA ARG A 9 40.84 47.79 -35.55
C ARG A 9 39.57 47.58 -34.76
N ARG A 10 38.47 47.18 -35.39
CA ARG A 10 37.27 46.66 -34.72
C ARG A 10 37.49 45.17 -34.41
N LEU A 11 37.55 44.83 -33.14
CA LEU A 11 37.49 43.46 -32.62
C LEU A 11 36.02 43.00 -32.66
N LEU A 12 35.71 42.05 -33.53
CA LEU A 12 34.42 41.32 -33.46
C LEU A 12 34.56 40.23 -32.39
N SER A 13 33.88 40.42 -31.28
CA SER A 13 33.70 39.39 -30.28
C SER A 13 32.58 38.45 -30.69
N PHE A 14 32.90 37.22 -31.06
CA PHE A 14 31.93 36.17 -31.25
C PHE A 14 31.54 35.59 -29.88
N ALA A 15 30.35 35.89 -29.41
CA ALA A 15 29.77 35.22 -28.24
C ALA A 15 29.19 33.87 -28.73
N VAL A 16 29.84 32.80 -28.36
CA VAL A 16 29.30 31.43 -28.54
C VAL A 16 28.31 31.19 -27.38
N ALA A 17 27.02 31.31 -27.69
CA ALA A 17 25.97 30.89 -26.77
C ALA A 17 25.91 29.37 -26.76
N ALA A 18 26.43 28.74 -25.71
CA ALA A 18 26.23 27.32 -25.44
C ALA A 18 24.77 27.11 -24.96
N ALA A 19 23.92 26.63 -25.87
CA ALA A 19 22.59 26.17 -25.52
C ALA A 19 22.71 24.86 -24.75
N TRP A 20 22.52 24.90 -23.43
CA TRP A 20 22.34 23.72 -22.64
C TRP A 20 20.97 23.13 -22.96
N LEU A 21 20.94 22.06 -23.77
CA LEU A 21 19.75 21.24 -23.92
C LEU A 21 19.49 20.57 -22.56
N VAL A 22 18.57 21.12 -21.78
CA VAL A 22 18.02 20.47 -20.61
C VAL A 22 17.20 19.28 -21.15
N PHE A 23 17.81 18.09 -21.14
CA PHE A 23 17.10 16.84 -21.39
C PHE A 23 16.20 16.62 -20.17
N THR A 24 14.96 17.09 -20.22
CA THR A 24 13.93 16.63 -19.29
C THR A 24 13.59 15.19 -19.70
N PRO A 25 13.85 14.19 -18.85
CA PRO A 25 13.40 12.84 -19.15
C PRO A 25 11.88 12.88 -19.28
N GLN A 26 11.39 12.64 -20.47
CA GLN A 26 9.96 12.50 -20.73
C GLN A 26 9.56 11.17 -20.08
N VAL A 27 8.88 11.23 -18.93
CA VAL A 27 8.29 10.05 -18.29
C VAL A 27 7.26 9.52 -19.28
N SER A 28 7.59 8.44 -19.98
CA SER A 28 6.62 7.71 -20.79
C SER A 28 5.50 7.25 -19.85
N ALA A 29 4.24 7.46 -20.22
CA ALA A 29 3.13 6.95 -19.43
C ALA A 29 3.25 5.42 -19.35
N LEU A 30 3.14 4.86 -18.13
CA LEU A 30 3.18 3.41 -17.91
C LEU A 30 2.13 2.71 -18.77
N ASN A 31 2.50 1.58 -19.37
CA ASN A 31 1.53 0.72 -20.00
C ASN A 31 0.73 -0.05 -18.94
N VAL A 32 -0.44 0.49 -18.58
CA VAL A 32 -1.26 -0.06 -17.48
C VAL A 32 -1.86 -1.43 -17.79
N GLN A 33 -2.01 -1.80 -19.08
CA GLN A 33 -2.48 -3.13 -19.47
C GLN A 33 -1.43 -4.20 -19.18
N ARG A 34 -0.17 -3.89 -19.51
CA ARG A 34 0.97 -4.75 -19.22
C ARG A 34 2.24 -3.94 -19.39
N LEU A 35 3.08 -3.91 -18.37
CA LEU A 35 4.39 -3.28 -18.49
C LEU A 35 5.16 -3.86 -19.69
N ASP A 36 5.83 -3.00 -20.43
CA ASP A 36 6.73 -3.46 -21.46
C ASP A 36 7.97 -4.18 -20.88
N PRO A 37 8.81 -4.84 -21.71
CA PRO A 37 9.98 -5.54 -21.20
C PRO A 37 10.94 -4.65 -20.40
N GLY A 38 11.18 -3.40 -20.83
CA GLY A 38 12.06 -2.46 -20.13
C GLY A 38 11.48 -1.99 -18.79
N GLU A 39 10.17 -1.71 -18.76
CA GLU A 39 9.43 -1.40 -17.53
C GLU A 39 9.45 -2.59 -16.56
N SER A 40 9.26 -3.81 -17.06
CA SER A 40 9.30 -5.04 -16.26
C SER A 40 10.69 -5.30 -15.68
N GLU A 41 11.76 -5.08 -16.44
CA GLU A 41 13.14 -5.16 -15.96
C GLU A 41 13.42 -4.09 -14.89
N THR A 42 12.92 -2.86 -15.10
CA THR A 42 13.04 -1.77 -14.12
C THR A 42 12.30 -2.12 -12.83
N LEU A 43 11.10 -2.70 -12.91
CA LEU A 43 10.37 -3.17 -11.73
C LEU A 43 11.16 -4.22 -10.94
N GLN A 44 11.76 -5.21 -11.62
CA GLN A 44 12.59 -6.21 -10.95
C GLN A 44 13.84 -5.60 -10.29
N ALA A 45 14.49 -4.64 -10.95
CA ALA A 45 15.61 -3.92 -10.37
C ALA A 45 15.21 -3.10 -9.13
N VAL A 46 14.04 -2.45 -9.16
CA VAL A 46 13.47 -1.73 -8.02
C VAL A 46 13.21 -2.69 -6.85
N LEU A 47 12.51 -3.81 -7.09
CA LEU A 47 12.22 -4.80 -6.05
C LEU A 47 13.50 -5.36 -5.42
N LYS A 48 14.51 -5.65 -6.25
CA LYS A 48 15.82 -6.10 -5.77
C LYS A 48 16.54 -5.04 -4.92
N ALA A 49 16.45 -3.77 -5.30
CA ALA A 49 17.02 -2.68 -4.51
C ALA A 49 16.33 -2.48 -3.16
N LEU A 50 15.01 -2.72 -3.10
CA LEU A 50 14.20 -2.61 -1.88
C LEU A 50 14.35 -3.81 -0.93
N GLU A 51 14.69 -4.99 -1.45
CA GLU A 51 14.67 -6.25 -0.71
C GLU A 51 15.43 -6.19 0.64
N PRO A 52 16.66 -5.63 0.75
CA PRO A 52 17.37 -5.60 2.03
C PRO A 52 16.66 -4.77 3.09
N SER A 53 16.17 -3.57 2.73
CA SER A 53 15.48 -2.67 3.66
C SER A 53 14.13 -3.22 4.10
N ILE A 54 13.35 -3.78 3.16
CA ILE A 54 12.06 -4.40 3.46
C ILE A 54 12.24 -5.64 4.34
N THR A 55 13.24 -6.47 4.06
CA THR A 55 13.55 -7.65 4.88
C THR A 55 13.90 -7.24 6.31
N ALA A 56 14.76 -6.24 6.49
CA ALA A 56 15.08 -5.70 7.81
C ALA A 56 13.86 -5.15 8.54
N LYS A 57 12.98 -4.42 7.83
CA LYS A 57 11.75 -3.88 8.42
C LYS A 57 10.74 -4.98 8.79
N LYS A 58 10.61 -6.04 8.00
CA LYS A 58 9.79 -7.21 8.37
C LYS A 58 10.34 -7.89 9.63
N GLN A 59 11.65 -8.12 9.71
CA GLN A 59 12.29 -8.70 10.89
C GLN A 59 12.10 -7.84 12.14
N ASN A 60 12.12 -6.52 12.01
CA ASN A 60 11.90 -5.58 13.10
C ASN A 60 10.40 -5.29 13.36
N GLY A 61 9.49 -5.87 12.57
CA GLY A 61 8.05 -5.66 12.69
C GLY A 61 7.57 -4.24 12.33
N THR A 62 8.33 -3.50 11.51
CA THR A 62 8.03 -2.10 11.14
C THR A 62 7.72 -1.90 9.66
N ALA A 63 7.55 -2.98 8.89
CA ALA A 63 7.25 -2.88 7.47
C ALA A 63 5.93 -2.13 7.20
N ASN A 64 4.91 -2.35 8.02
CA ASN A 64 3.57 -1.75 7.87
C ASN A 64 3.57 -0.22 8.04
N VAL A 65 4.59 0.33 8.69
CA VAL A 65 4.75 1.77 8.95
C VAL A 65 5.89 2.39 8.13
N LEU A 66 6.32 1.73 7.05
CA LEU A 66 7.32 2.23 6.12
C LEU A 66 6.98 3.65 5.66
N THR A 67 7.93 4.57 5.73
CA THR A 67 7.77 5.94 5.23
C THR A 67 8.15 6.06 3.75
N TRP A 68 7.73 7.13 3.09
CA TRP A 68 8.16 7.42 1.72
C TRP A 68 9.68 7.61 1.63
N ASP A 69 10.29 8.31 2.58
CA ASP A 69 11.75 8.54 2.59
C ASP A 69 12.49 7.21 2.66
N GLU A 70 12.07 6.30 3.54
CA GLU A 70 12.66 4.96 3.68
C GLU A 70 12.46 4.09 2.44
N LEU A 71 11.31 4.19 1.75
CA LEU A 71 11.06 3.49 0.49
C LEU A 71 11.98 4.01 -0.62
N TYR A 72 12.21 5.32 -0.69
CA TYR A 72 12.99 5.95 -1.76
C TYR A 72 14.50 5.94 -1.49
N GLU A 73 14.95 5.77 -0.24
CA GLU A 73 16.37 5.85 0.15
C GLU A 73 17.27 4.95 -0.70
N PRO A 74 17.00 3.63 -0.88
CA PRO A 74 17.89 2.72 -1.62
C PRO A 74 17.78 2.87 -3.14
N LEU A 75 16.93 3.75 -3.65
CA LEU A 75 16.60 3.83 -5.07
C LEU A 75 17.47 4.85 -5.82
N THR A 76 17.89 4.48 -7.03
CA THR A 76 18.51 5.41 -7.98
C THR A 76 17.53 6.49 -8.45
N PRO A 77 17.97 7.63 -9.00
CA PRO A 77 17.08 8.63 -9.58
C PRO A 77 16.12 8.04 -10.63
N ALA A 78 16.57 7.13 -11.48
CA ALA A 78 15.73 6.48 -12.48
C ALA A 78 14.64 5.60 -11.84
N HIS A 79 14.98 4.82 -10.78
CA HIS A 79 14.02 4.03 -10.02
C HIS A 79 12.98 4.90 -9.32
N ARG A 80 13.37 6.06 -8.79
CA ARG A 80 12.44 7.02 -8.16
C ARG A 80 11.43 7.56 -9.16
N ILE A 81 11.88 7.96 -10.36
CA ILE A 81 11.01 8.40 -11.45
C ILE A 81 10.00 7.29 -11.82
N PHE A 82 10.46 6.04 -11.88
CA PHE A 82 9.60 4.90 -12.14
C PHE A 82 8.52 4.71 -11.06
N LEU A 83 8.89 4.80 -9.77
CA LEU A 83 7.93 4.75 -8.67
C LEU A 83 6.93 5.92 -8.71
N ASP A 84 7.40 7.13 -9.01
CA ASP A 84 6.56 8.31 -9.12
C ASP A 84 5.49 8.16 -10.20
N ALA A 85 5.78 7.43 -11.29
CA ALA A 85 4.80 7.11 -12.31
C ALA A 85 3.63 6.26 -11.76
N PHE A 86 3.90 5.29 -10.86
CA PHE A 86 2.85 4.54 -10.16
C PHE A 86 2.07 5.40 -9.17
N ARG A 87 2.73 6.26 -8.41
CA ARG A 87 2.05 7.19 -7.48
C ARG A 87 1.14 8.18 -8.19
N ALA A 88 1.46 8.53 -9.43
CA ALA A 88 0.66 9.44 -10.25
C ALA A 88 -0.55 8.76 -10.90
N LEU A 89 -0.65 7.42 -10.86
CA LEU A 89 -1.80 6.70 -11.41
C LEU A 89 -3.08 7.07 -10.66
N LYS A 90 -4.14 7.21 -11.44
CA LYS A 90 -5.48 7.43 -10.92
C LYS A 90 -6.31 6.16 -11.12
N ALA A 91 -7.08 5.77 -10.12
CA ALA A 91 -7.91 4.57 -10.18
C ALA A 91 -8.88 4.58 -11.38
N GLU A 92 -9.38 5.76 -11.76
CA GLU A 92 -10.28 5.92 -12.91
C GLU A 92 -9.61 5.48 -14.22
N THR A 93 -8.29 5.70 -14.38
CA THR A 93 -7.54 5.25 -15.57
C THR A 93 -7.39 3.74 -15.63
N LEU A 94 -7.62 3.05 -14.50
CA LEU A 94 -7.56 1.59 -14.39
C LEU A 94 -8.95 0.93 -14.53
N GLY A 95 -9.99 1.73 -14.77
CA GLY A 95 -11.37 1.24 -14.78
C GLY A 95 -11.87 0.78 -13.40
N ALA A 96 -11.18 1.16 -12.33
CA ALA A 96 -11.56 0.81 -10.98
C ALA A 96 -12.54 1.84 -10.40
N THR A 97 -13.51 1.34 -9.64
CA THR A 97 -14.48 2.16 -8.89
C THR A 97 -14.04 2.38 -7.44
N SER A 98 -12.76 2.10 -7.10
CA SER A 98 -12.25 2.25 -5.75
C SER A 98 -12.30 3.72 -5.28
N HIS A 99 -12.75 3.91 -4.04
CA HIS A 99 -12.77 5.24 -3.44
C HIS A 99 -11.34 5.74 -3.17
N TYR A 100 -11.06 7.01 -3.50
CA TYR A 100 -9.81 7.65 -3.12
C TYR A 100 -9.96 8.29 -1.73
N PHE A 101 -9.32 7.72 -0.74
CA PHE A 101 -9.30 8.22 0.63
C PHE A 101 -8.24 9.31 0.84
N GLY A 102 -7.22 9.34 -0.02
CA GLY A 102 -6.06 10.21 0.10
C GLY A 102 -4.96 9.64 0.98
N GLU A 103 -3.89 10.42 1.07
CA GLU A 103 -2.80 10.17 2.01
C GLU A 103 -2.88 11.20 3.14
N LEU A 104 -2.80 10.76 4.39
CA LEU A 104 -2.84 11.68 5.53
C LEU A 104 -1.53 12.48 5.59
N SER A 105 -1.65 13.79 5.81
CA SER A 105 -0.52 14.70 5.98
C SER A 105 0.18 14.57 7.35
N ALA A 106 -0.48 13.99 8.34
CA ALA A 106 0.04 13.79 9.69
C ALA A 106 0.16 12.30 10.00
N ALA A 107 1.23 11.92 10.71
CA ALA A 107 1.39 10.55 11.20
C ALA A 107 0.24 10.21 12.16
N PRO A 108 -0.47 9.09 11.96
CA PRO A 108 -1.53 8.68 12.86
C PRO A 108 -0.95 8.22 14.22
N ASP A 109 -1.77 8.32 15.30
CA ASP A 109 -1.42 7.75 16.61
C ASP A 109 -1.54 6.22 16.56
N LEU A 110 -0.50 5.57 16.02
CA LEU A 110 -0.43 4.13 15.88
C LEU A 110 0.13 3.47 17.14
N VAL A 111 -0.49 2.38 17.54
CA VAL A 111 -0.02 1.56 18.65
C VAL A 111 0.06 0.09 18.22
N PRO A 112 1.03 -0.68 18.74
CA PRO A 112 1.13 -2.10 18.41
C PRO A 112 -0.07 -2.86 18.97
N VAL A 113 -0.57 -3.81 18.18
CA VAL A 113 -1.65 -4.72 18.61
C VAL A 113 -1.17 -5.62 19.77
N GLY A 114 0.11 -5.97 19.74
CA GLY A 114 0.78 -6.91 20.63
C GLY A 114 1.06 -8.24 19.93
N PRO A 115 1.80 -9.15 20.58
CA PRO A 115 2.09 -10.48 20.03
C PRO A 115 0.83 -11.29 19.81
N GLN A 116 0.72 -11.89 18.63
CA GLN A 116 -0.37 -12.77 18.23
C GLN A 116 0.20 -14.05 17.61
N GLN A 117 -0.54 -15.14 17.71
CA GLN A 117 -0.17 -16.40 17.08
C GLN A 117 -1.41 -17.20 16.71
N THR A 118 -1.32 -17.94 15.62
CA THR A 118 -2.27 -18.98 15.27
C THR A 118 -1.79 -20.34 15.76
N VAL A 119 -2.70 -21.28 15.96
CA VAL A 119 -2.38 -22.66 16.36
C VAL A 119 -3.07 -23.61 15.38
N LYS A 120 -2.30 -24.25 14.52
CA LYS A 120 -2.80 -25.24 13.57
C LYS A 120 -2.13 -26.58 13.83
N ASP A 121 -2.92 -27.63 13.96
CA ASP A 121 -2.45 -29.02 14.21
C ASP A 121 -1.48 -29.12 15.41
N GLY A 122 -1.72 -28.33 16.45
CA GLY A 122 -0.88 -28.24 17.64
C GLY A 122 0.42 -27.43 17.49
N ALA A 123 0.72 -26.95 16.28
CA ALA A 123 1.87 -26.08 16.00
C ALA A 123 1.47 -24.60 16.09
N SER A 124 2.22 -23.84 16.90
CA SER A 124 2.05 -22.39 17.03
C SER A 124 2.84 -21.66 15.96
N LYS A 125 2.21 -20.72 15.26
CA LYS A 125 2.85 -19.82 14.28
C LYS A 125 2.60 -18.37 14.70
N PRO A 126 3.65 -17.59 15.01
CA PRO A 126 3.49 -16.17 15.30
C PRO A 126 3.01 -15.42 14.04
N LEU A 127 2.14 -14.43 14.26
CA LEU A 127 1.77 -13.47 13.23
C LEU A 127 2.77 -12.31 13.22
N ASP A 128 2.93 -11.71 12.06
CA ASP A 128 3.74 -10.50 11.92
C ASP A 128 3.18 -9.36 12.80
N PRO A 129 4.03 -8.51 13.38
CA PRO A 129 3.61 -7.37 14.18
C PRO A 129 2.67 -6.45 13.41
N GLN A 130 1.53 -6.11 14.02
CA GLN A 130 0.52 -5.24 13.46
C GLN A 130 0.34 -3.98 14.30
N TYR A 131 -0.10 -2.91 13.63
CA TYR A 131 -0.37 -1.61 14.25
C TYR A 131 -1.79 -1.17 13.91
N LEU A 132 -2.41 -0.48 14.85
CA LEU A 132 -3.73 0.14 14.66
C LEU A 132 -3.73 1.54 15.28
N PRO A 133 -4.56 2.47 14.79
CA PRO A 133 -4.87 3.68 15.54
C PRO A 133 -5.40 3.30 16.94
N ARG A 134 -5.02 4.05 17.96
CA ARG A 134 -5.33 3.74 19.37
C ARG A 134 -6.83 3.54 19.63
N ASN A 135 -7.67 4.38 19.04
CA ASN A 135 -9.12 4.26 19.17
C ASN A 135 -9.66 2.97 18.54
N VAL A 136 -9.13 2.58 17.37
CA VAL A 136 -9.48 1.34 16.66
C VAL A 136 -9.04 0.11 17.47
N LEU A 137 -7.82 0.12 18.00
CA LEU A 137 -7.33 -0.97 18.87
C LEU A 137 -8.21 -1.14 20.11
N ASN A 138 -8.62 -0.04 20.73
CA ASN A 138 -9.51 -0.10 21.89
C ASN A 138 -10.90 -0.67 21.52
N ALA A 139 -11.46 -0.30 20.37
CA ALA A 139 -12.72 -0.84 19.88
C ALA A 139 -12.59 -2.34 19.55
N TYR A 140 -11.53 -2.73 18.83
CA TYR A 140 -11.21 -4.13 18.53
C TYR A 140 -11.12 -4.97 19.82
N ARG A 141 -10.39 -4.51 20.85
CA ARG A 141 -10.25 -5.24 22.11
C ARG A 141 -11.59 -5.44 22.83
N ARG A 142 -12.46 -4.43 22.83
CA ARG A 142 -13.83 -4.57 23.37
C ARG A 142 -14.65 -5.59 22.60
N MET A 143 -14.58 -5.53 21.26
CA MET A 143 -15.28 -6.46 20.37
C MET A 143 -14.82 -7.90 20.60
N MET A 144 -13.50 -8.13 20.67
CA MET A 144 -12.94 -9.46 20.94
C MET A 144 -13.26 -9.96 22.36
N GLY A 145 -13.31 -9.07 23.36
CA GLY A 145 -13.75 -9.42 24.69
C GLY A 145 -15.20 -9.94 24.74
N ALA A 146 -16.10 -9.29 23.98
CA ALA A 146 -17.48 -9.73 23.85
C ALA A 146 -17.58 -11.07 23.08
N MET A 147 -16.89 -11.21 21.95
CA MET A 147 -16.85 -12.47 21.19
C MET A 147 -16.32 -13.62 22.04
N GLN A 148 -15.27 -13.38 22.84
CA GLN A 148 -14.71 -14.38 23.76
C GLN A 148 -15.73 -14.80 24.84
N ALA A 149 -16.51 -13.87 25.34
CA ALA A 149 -17.54 -14.18 26.33
C ALA A 149 -18.68 -15.02 25.73
N ASP A 150 -19.08 -14.72 24.48
CA ASP A 150 -20.22 -15.37 23.82
C ASP A 150 -19.85 -16.72 23.19
N LEU A 151 -18.66 -16.83 22.58
CA LEU A 151 -18.26 -18.00 21.77
C LEU A 151 -17.10 -18.80 22.38
N GLY A 152 -16.40 -18.26 23.38
CA GLY A 152 -15.12 -18.81 23.82
C GLY A 152 -14.00 -18.70 22.78
N LYS A 153 -14.16 -17.81 21.78
CA LYS A 153 -13.27 -17.61 20.61
C LYS A 153 -13.01 -16.15 20.37
N ARG A 154 -11.97 -15.87 19.59
CA ARG A 154 -11.67 -14.51 19.10
C ARG A 154 -11.03 -14.56 17.72
N LEU A 155 -11.05 -13.43 17.04
CA LEU A 155 -10.30 -13.20 15.83
C LEU A 155 -9.02 -12.39 16.13
N LEU A 156 -7.98 -12.64 15.36
CA LEU A 156 -6.70 -11.96 15.43
C LEU A 156 -6.60 -10.94 14.29
N VAL A 157 -5.72 -9.95 14.43
CA VAL A 157 -5.41 -8.98 13.38
C VAL A 157 -4.32 -9.56 12.50
N GLU A 158 -4.66 -10.01 11.31
CA GLU A 158 -3.71 -10.46 10.30
C GLU A 158 -3.07 -9.28 9.58
N SER A 159 -3.89 -8.29 9.21
CA SER A 159 -3.43 -7.03 8.66
C SER A 159 -4.17 -5.86 9.31
N GLY A 160 -3.42 -4.91 9.84
CA GLY A 160 -3.92 -3.67 10.42
C GLY A 160 -3.57 -2.48 9.53
N TYR A 161 -2.97 -1.43 10.15
CA TYR A 161 -2.51 -0.27 9.38
C TYR A 161 -1.40 -0.66 8.39
N ARG A 162 -1.53 -0.13 7.17
CA ARG A 162 -0.49 -0.19 6.12
C ARG A 162 -0.25 1.22 5.59
N SER A 163 0.97 1.73 5.73
CA SER A 163 1.31 3.04 5.19
C SER A 163 1.16 3.07 3.66
N PRO A 164 0.90 4.23 3.05
CA PRO A 164 0.85 4.36 1.59
C PRO A 164 2.15 3.91 0.90
N ALA A 165 3.30 4.13 1.54
CA ALA A 165 4.59 3.67 1.01
C ALA A 165 4.70 2.13 1.01
N TYR A 166 4.26 1.46 2.09
CA TYR A 166 4.24 0.01 2.14
C TYR A 166 3.19 -0.57 1.18
N GLN A 167 2.05 0.11 1.02
CA GLN A 167 1.02 -0.26 0.05
C GLN A 167 1.56 -0.21 -1.38
N LEU A 168 2.36 0.82 -1.75
CA LEU A 168 3.02 0.86 -3.05
C LEU A 168 3.99 -0.31 -3.23
N TYR A 169 4.82 -0.58 -2.20
CA TYR A 169 5.72 -1.74 -2.26
C TYR A 169 4.95 -3.04 -2.51
N LEU A 170 3.85 -3.29 -1.79
CA LEU A 170 3.03 -4.49 -1.98
C LEU A 170 2.45 -4.56 -3.39
N PHE A 171 1.93 -3.44 -3.91
CA PHE A 171 1.43 -3.36 -5.27
C PHE A 171 2.49 -3.80 -6.29
N LEU A 172 3.70 -3.24 -6.20
CA LEU A 172 4.81 -3.59 -7.07
C LEU A 172 5.26 -5.06 -6.89
N TYR A 173 5.28 -5.54 -5.65
CA TYR A 173 5.69 -6.90 -5.31
C TYR A 173 4.76 -7.97 -5.91
N TYR A 174 3.45 -7.69 -5.95
CA TYR A 174 2.47 -8.63 -6.51
C TYR A 174 2.32 -8.55 -8.03
N MET A 175 2.79 -7.49 -8.69
CA MET A 175 2.65 -7.30 -10.14
C MET A 175 3.18 -8.47 -11.00
N PRO A 176 4.32 -9.10 -10.71
CA PRO A 176 4.77 -10.28 -11.48
C PRO A 176 3.79 -11.44 -11.41
N LYS A 177 3.11 -11.68 -10.27
CA LYS A 177 2.08 -12.70 -10.09
C LYS A 177 0.87 -12.44 -11.00
N HIS A 178 0.60 -11.18 -11.33
CA HIS A 178 -0.49 -10.73 -12.20
C HIS A 178 -0.03 -10.37 -13.62
N GLY A 179 1.05 -10.99 -14.10
CA GLY A 179 1.54 -10.86 -15.48
C GLY A 179 2.04 -9.45 -15.82
N TYR A 180 2.50 -8.69 -14.82
CA TYR A 180 2.95 -7.29 -14.97
C TYR A 180 1.84 -6.34 -15.44
N SER A 181 0.59 -6.66 -15.21
CA SER A 181 -0.55 -5.80 -15.48
C SER A 181 -0.89 -4.95 -14.25
N VAL A 182 -0.89 -3.63 -14.40
CA VAL A 182 -1.32 -2.69 -13.36
C VAL A 182 -2.80 -2.90 -13.05
N ILE A 183 -3.63 -3.06 -14.11
CA ILE A 183 -5.08 -3.27 -13.99
C ILE A 183 -5.39 -4.56 -13.25
N GLU A 184 -4.75 -5.67 -13.63
CA GLU A 184 -5.00 -6.96 -12.94
C GLU A 184 -4.50 -6.94 -11.49
N THR A 185 -3.35 -6.32 -11.23
CA THR A 185 -2.84 -6.17 -9.86
C THR A 185 -3.80 -5.36 -8.99
N ASN A 186 -4.38 -4.27 -9.55
CA ASN A 186 -5.29 -3.40 -8.81
C ASN A 186 -6.61 -4.07 -8.38
N LYS A 187 -6.94 -5.24 -8.93
CA LYS A 187 -8.10 -6.03 -8.47
C LYS A 187 -7.87 -6.70 -7.12
N PHE A 188 -6.61 -6.91 -6.73
CA PHE A 188 -6.21 -7.63 -5.51
C PHE A 188 -5.45 -6.74 -4.53
N VAL A 189 -4.70 -5.77 -5.03
CA VAL A 189 -3.91 -4.85 -4.20
C VAL A 189 -4.20 -3.43 -4.65
N ALA A 190 -4.86 -2.66 -3.82
CA ALA A 190 -5.20 -1.27 -4.14
C ALA A 190 -3.94 -0.39 -4.28
N LEU A 191 -4.02 0.64 -5.14
CA LEU A 191 -3.03 1.70 -5.22
C LEU A 191 -2.94 2.49 -3.88
N PRO A 192 -1.80 3.17 -3.61
CA PRO A 192 -1.69 4.09 -2.49
C PRO A 192 -2.83 5.12 -2.46
N GLY A 193 -3.35 5.37 -1.26
CA GLY A 193 -4.50 6.29 -1.08
C GLY A 193 -5.87 5.69 -1.40
N HIS A 194 -5.94 4.47 -1.92
CA HIS A 194 -7.18 3.74 -2.21
C HIS A 194 -7.45 2.58 -1.25
N SER A 195 -6.51 2.27 -0.34
CA SER A 195 -6.65 1.21 0.66
C SER A 195 -7.19 1.76 1.98
N GLU A 196 -8.25 1.16 2.51
CA GLU A 196 -8.77 1.46 3.85
C GLU A 196 -7.74 1.19 4.96
N HIS A 197 -6.79 0.29 4.75
CA HIS A 197 -5.69 0.05 5.69
C HIS A 197 -4.76 1.25 5.87
N GLY A 198 -4.64 2.11 4.87
CA GLY A 198 -3.83 3.33 4.92
C GLY A 198 -4.59 4.57 5.37
N TYR A 199 -5.87 4.45 5.73
CA TYR A 199 -6.74 5.57 6.06
C TYR A 199 -7.34 5.44 7.47
N PRO A 200 -6.65 5.89 8.53
CA PRO A 200 -7.07 5.82 9.92
C PRO A 200 -8.50 6.24 10.25
N PRO A 201 -9.12 7.26 9.59
CA PRO A 201 -10.52 7.60 9.84
C PRO A 201 -11.51 6.49 9.44
N ARG A 202 -11.08 5.57 8.56
CA ARG A 202 -11.83 4.40 8.12
C ARG A 202 -10.92 3.17 8.13
N GLN A 203 -10.19 2.98 9.23
CA GLN A 203 -9.15 1.94 9.35
C GLN A 203 -9.71 0.55 9.15
N ALA A 204 -9.17 -0.18 8.17
CA ALA A 204 -9.48 -1.58 7.97
C ALA A 204 -8.66 -2.51 8.87
N ILE A 205 -9.25 -3.66 9.16
CA ILE A 205 -8.61 -4.83 9.76
C ILE A 205 -8.97 -6.05 8.90
N ASP A 206 -7.95 -6.79 8.46
CA ASP A 206 -8.14 -8.15 7.98
C ASP A 206 -8.03 -9.10 9.17
N PHE A 207 -9.05 -9.92 9.35
CA PHE A 207 -9.13 -10.88 10.44
C PHE A 207 -8.65 -12.26 10.03
N ILE A 208 -8.02 -12.94 10.96
CA ILE A 208 -7.69 -14.37 10.88
C ILE A 208 -8.18 -15.04 12.17
N ASN A 209 -8.67 -16.28 12.12
CA ASN A 209 -9.04 -16.98 13.33
C ASN A 209 -7.81 -17.62 14.02
N GLU A 210 -8.00 -18.11 15.23
CA GLU A 210 -6.92 -18.75 15.99
C GLU A 210 -6.37 -20.04 15.34
N ALA A 211 -7.14 -20.69 14.45
CA ALA A 211 -6.69 -21.85 13.66
C ALA A 211 -5.98 -21.48 12.35
N GLY A 212 -5.83 -20.19 12.04
CA GLY A 212 -5.13 -19.73 10.84
C GLY A 212 -6.00 -19.65 9.58
N ILE A 213 -7.32 -19.61 9.71
CA ILE A 213 -8.24 -19.39 8.59
C ILE A 213 -8.43 -17.88 8.42
N ASN A 214 -7.97 -17.34 7.29
CA ASN A 214 -8.09 -15.91 6.94
C ASN A 214 -9.07 -15.64 5.79
N GLY A 215 -9.36 -16.66 4.96
CA GLY A 215 -10.31 -16.54 3.84
C GLY A 215 -9.72 -15.94 2.55
N GLU A 216 -8.46 -15.48 2.54
CA GLU A 216 -7.86 -14.77 1.39
C GLU A 216 -7.95 -15.60 0.09
N ASP A 217 -7.60 -16.88 0.15
CA ASP A 217 -7.71 -17.79 -1.00
C ASP A 217 -9.07 -18.51 -1.05
N HIS A 218 -9.75 -18.66 0.09
CA HIS A 218 -10.99 -19.44 0.27
C HIS A 218 -12.00 -18.67 1.15
N PRO A 219 -12.68 -17.63 0.59
CA PRO A 219 -13.63 -16.80 1.34
C PRO A 219 -14.72 -17.61 2.07
N GLU A 220 -15.14 -18.72 1.48
CA GLU A 220 -16.15 -19.62 2.03
C GLU A 220 -15.72 -20.29 3.34
N GLU A 221 -14.42 -20.51 3.54
CA GLU A 221 -13.93 -21.07 4.81
C GLU A 221 -14.07 -20.05 5.95
N PHE A 222 -13.75 -18.77 5.70
CA PHE A 222 -13.94 -17.72 6.70
C PHE A 222 -15.44 -17.45 6.94
N GLU A 223 -16.25 -17.42 5.87
CA GLU A 223 -17.70 -17.23 5.96
C GLU A 223 -18.38 -18.33 6.79
N ALA A 224 -17.87 -19.56 6.75
CA ALA A 224 -18.39 -20.69 7.54
C ALA A 224 -18.07 -20.60 9.04
N LEU A 225 -17.15 -19.73 9.46
CA LEU A 225 -16.73 -19.58 10.85
C LEU A 225 -17.88 -19.09 11.75
N PRO A 226 -18.02 -19.60 12.98
CA PRO A 226 -18.92 -19.03 13.97
C PRO A 226 -18.54 -17.58 14.34
N GLU A 227 -17.25 -17.23 14.31
CA GLU A 227 -16.72 -15.88 14.51
C GLU A 227 -17.26 -14.90 13.47
N TYR A 228 -17.30 -15.28 12.18
CA TYR A 228 -17.87 -14.43 11.13
C TYR A 228 -19.38 -14.19 11.34
N ARG A 229 -20.14 -15.23 11.66
CA ARG A 229 -21.57 -15.09 11.98
C ARG A 229 -21.80 -14.18 13.18
N TRP A 230 -20.94 -14.25 14.18
CA TRP A 230 -20.98 -13.34 15.33
C TRP A 230 -20.69 -11.89 14.89
N LEU A 231 -19.65 -11.67 14.06
CA LEU A 231 -19.37 -10.32 13.52
C LEU A 231 -20.57 -9.73 12.79
N GLN A 232 -21.24 -10.49 11.93
CA GLN A 232 -22.45 -10.02 11.22
C GLN A 232 -23.54 -9.50 12.15
N GLY A 233 -23.71 -10.11 13.32
CA GLY A 233 -24.72 -9.71 14.30
C GLY A 233 -24.29 -8.59 15.24
N HIS A 234 -22.99 -8.44 15.51
CA HIS A 234 -22.52 -7.66 16.67
C HIS A 234 -21.49 -6.58 16.33
N ALA A 235 -20.70 -6.71 15.26
CA ALA A 235 -19.55 -5.85 14.98
C ALA A 235 -19.93 -4.36 14.91
N LYS A 236 -21.11 -4.05 14.36
CA LYS A 236 -21.64 -2.69 14.25
C LYS A 236 -21.76 -1.97 15.61
N ALA A 237 -22.08 -2.70 16.69
CA ALA A 237 -22.16 -2.11 18.03
C ALA A 237 -20.79 -1.63 18.55
N PHE A 238 -19.72 -2.12 17.96
CA PHE A 238 -18.34 -1.74 18.27
C PHE A 238 -17.74 -0.77 17.21
N GLY A 239 -18.55 -0.36 16.20
CA GLY A 239 -18.14 0.55 15.13
C GLY A 239 -17.46 -0.13 13.96
N PHE A 240 -17.57 -1.46 13.80
CA PHE A 240 -16.98 -2.19 12.67
C PHE A 240 -18.05 -2.58 11.65
N TYR A 241 -17.68 -2.46 10.37
CA TYR A 241 -18.55 -2.74 9.22
C TYR A 241 -17.80 -3.56 8.18
N LEU A 242 -18.48 -4.52 7.56
CA LEU A 242 -17.95 -5.29 6.43
C LEU A 242 -17.77 -4.38 5.22
N SER A 243 -16.54 -4.25 4.70
CA SER A 243 -16.24 -3.32 3.60
C SER A 243 -16.72 -3.84 2.26
N TYR A 244 -16.51 -5.12 1.99
CA TYR A 244 -16.75 -5.74 0.68
C TYR A 244 -17.73 -6.92 0.78
N PRO A 245 -19.03 -6.64 1.03
CA PRO A 245 -20.05 -7.68 1.01
C PRO A 245 -20.25 -8.23 -0.41
N ARG A 246 -20.96 -9.36 -0.56
CA ARG A 246 -21.42 -9.83 -1.85
C ARG A 246 -22.23 -8.73 -2.55
N ASP A 247 -22.05 -8.61 -3.87
CA ASP A 247 -22.74 -7.61 -4.69
C ASP A 247 -22.52 -6.15 -4.24
N ASN A 248 -21.34 -5.85 -3.69
CA ASN A 248 -21.00 -4.49 -3.28
C ASN A 248 -20.92 -3.53 -4.49
N PRO A 249 -21.21 -2.23 -4.29
CA PRO A 249 -21.29 -1.25 -5.38
C PRO A 249 -19.96 -0.97 -6.08
N LEU A 250 -18.83 -1.39 -5.50
CA LEU A 250 -17.50 -1.25 -6.09
C LEU A 250 -17.16 -2.40 -7.03
N HIS A 251 -18.03 -3.44 -7.14
CA HIS A 251 -17.78 -4.64 -7.91
C HIS A 251 -16.45 -5.33 -7.58
N THR A 252 -15.99 -5.18 -6.33
CA THR A 252 -14.83 -5.90 -5.79
C THR A 252 -15.24 -7.30 -5.34
N SER A 253 -14.25 -8.16 -5.13
CA SER A 253 -14.47 -9.50 -4.59
C SER A 253 -15.13 -9.41 -3.20
N PHE A 254 -15.88 -10.46 -2.84
CA PHE A 254 -16.38 -10.64 -1.49
C PHE A 254 -15.23 -10.98 -0.54
N GLU A 255 -15.07 -10.17 0.52
CA GLU A 255 -13.97 -10.31 1.48
C GLU A 255 -14.53 -10.38 2.91
N PRO A 256 -14.98 -11.56 3.39
CA PRO A 256 -15.61 -11.70 4.71
C PRO A 256 -14.68 -11.40 5.88
N TRP A 257 -13.38 -11.39 5.68
CA TRP A 257 -12.36 -11.06 6.67
C TRP A 257 -12.08 -9.58 6.80
N HIS A 258 -12.42 -8.73 5.78
CA HIS A 258 -12.05 -7.33 5.67
C HIS A 258 -13.13 -6.41 6.26
N TRP A 259 -12.85 -5.84 7.44
CA TRP A 259 -13.76 -4.98 8.19
C TRP A 259 -13.12 -3.64 8.47
N HIS A 260 -13.84 -2.53 8.23
CA HIS A 260 -13.37 -1.21 8.58
C HIS A 260 -14.08 -0.66 9.82
N TYR A 261 -13.37 0.24 10.52
CA TYR A 261 -13.87 0.94 11.69
C TYR A 261 -14.38 2.33 11.32
N GLU A 262 -15.63 2.62 11.66
CA GLU A 262 -16.25 3.94 11.62
C GLU A 262 -16.74 4.28 13.03
N GLY A 263 -15.81 4.49 13.96
CA GLY A 263 -16.14 4.95 15.32
C GLY A 263 -16.42 6.44 15.33
N ARG A 264 -17.46 6.82 16.04
CA ARG A 264 -17.77 8.21 16.37
C ARG A 264 -16.99 8.65 17.62
#